data_36424f1d161d6727e9f2a33c43c17e13
#
_entry.id   36424f1d161d6727e9f2a33c43c17e13
#
_cell.length_a   1.000
_cell.length_b   1.000
_cell.length_c   1.000
_cell.angle_alpha   90.00
_cell.angle_beta   90.00
_cell.angle_gamma   90.00
#
_symmetry.space_group_name_H-M   'P 1'
#
loop_
_entity.id
_entity.type
_entity.pdbx_description
1 polymer ?
#
loop_
_entity_poly.entity_id
_entity_poly.type
_entity_poly.pdbx_seq_one_letter_code
_entity_poly.pdbx_strand_id
1 'polypeptide(L)'
;MINSKKIYFANLVIGLLPNNALPKIKASLLRWAGVKIGQNVEIFQGFKIQGVGEVEIGNSAFLGHDALLMVNEGGKIVIGDNVGISSRVIVVTGFHEFTPKGQRIL
;
A
#
# COMPACT_ATOMS: atom_id res chain seq x y z
N MET A 1 -1.50 -8.31 10.11
CA MET A 1 -0.83 -8.96 8.99
C MET A 1 -1.78 -9.06 7.80
N ILE A 2 -1.27 -8.84 6.62
CA ILE A 2 -2.13 -8.81 5.44
C ILE A 2 -2.50 -10.22 5.00
N ASN A 3 -3.76 -10.41 4.68
CA ASN A 3 -4.23 -11.67 4.13
C ASN A 3 -4.05 -11.64 2.61
N SER A 4 -3.28 -12.57 2.07
CA SER A 4 -2.90 -12.53 0.66
C SER A 4 -4.06 -12.63 -0.32
N LYS A 5 -5.08 -13.40 0.01
CA LYS A 5 -6.24 -13.53 -0.88
C LYS A 5 -7.10 -12.29 -0.82
N LYS A 6 -7.29 -11.76 0.37
CA LYS A 6 -8.11 -10.56 0.54
C LYS A 6 -7.45 -9.33 -0.09
N ILE A 7 -6.13 -9.21 0.04
CA ILE A 7 -5.45 -8.08 -0.56
C ILE A 7 -5.50 -8.15 -2.08
N TYR A 8 -5.43 -9.34 -2.64
CA TYR A 8 -5.56 -9.51 -4.08
C TYR A 8 -6.92 -8.99 -4.56
N PHE A 9 -7.98 -9.36 -3.86
CA PHE A 9 -9.33 -8.90 -4.20
C PHE A 9 -9.46 -7.39 -4.04
N ALA A 10 -8.92 -6.84 -2.96
CA ALA A 10 -8.97 -5.40 -2.72
C ALA A 10 -8.24 -4.64 -3.84
N ASN A 11 -7.06 -5.11 -4.24
CA ASN A 11 -6.33 -4.50 -5.34
C ASN A 11 -7.12 -4.52 -6.64
N LEU A 12 -7.81 -5.62 -6.89
CA LEU A 12 -8.60 -5.76 -8.10
C LEU A 12 -9.73 -4.72 -8.14
N VAL A 13 -10.44 -4.56 -7.03
CA VAL A 13 -11.54 -3.60 -6.96
C VAL A 13 -11.01 -2.17 -7.08
N ILE A 14 -9.90 -1.85 -6.40
CA ILE A 14 -9.30 -0.53 -6.48
C ILE A 14 -8.87 -0.23 -7.92
N GLY A 15 -8.38 -1.23 -8.64
CA GLY A 15 -8.00 -1.06 -10.03
C GLY A 15 -9.18 -0.78 -10.96
N LEU A 16 -10.38 -1.21 -10.58
CA LEU A 16 -11.57 -1.00 -11.39
C LEU A 16 -12.27 0.32 -11.10
N LEU A 17 -12.03 0.93 -9.95
CA LEU A 17 -12.68 2.18 -9.58
C LEU A 17 -11.81 3.35 -9.99
N PRO A 18 -12.32 4.24 -10.85
CA PRO A 18 -11.49 5.29 -11.42
C PRO A 18 -11.07 6.35 -10.39
N ASN A 19 -9.92 6.91 -10.62
CA ASN A 19 -9.39 8.03 -9.82
C ASN A 19 -9.57 7.82 -8.33
N ASN A 20 -10.07 8.81 -7.62
CA ASN A 20 -10.33 8.73 -6.18
C ASN A 20 -11.80 8.38 -5.89
N ALA A 21 -12.44 7.64 -6.79
CA ALA A 21 -13.83 7.26 -6.59
C ALA A 21 -13.97 6.32 -5.39
N LEU A 22 -15.01 6.54 -4.62
CA LEU A 22 -15.39 5.69 -3.47
C LEU A 22 -14.21 5.42 -2.53
N PRO A 23 -13.50 6.46 -2.06
CA PRO A 23 -12.31 6.22 -1.24
C PRO A 23 -12.63 5.49 0.07
N LYS A 24 -13.82 5.69 0.62
CA LYS A 24 -14.20 4.99 1.85
C LYS A 24 -14.37 3.50 1.62
N ILE A 25 -14.89 3.11 0.47
CA ILE A 25 -15.04 1.70 0.13
C ILE A 25 -13.66 1.08 -0.11
N LYS A 26 -12.79 1.78 -0.84
CA LYS A 26 -11.43 1.31 -1.06
C LYS A 26 -10.69 1.12 0.26
N ALA A 27 -10.81 2.10 1.16
CA ALA A 27 -10.18 2.00 2.47
C ALA A 27 -10.74 0.83 3.28
N SER A 28 -12.05 0.61 3.21
CA SER A 28 -12.68 -0.50 3.92
C SER A 28 -12.18 -1.84 3.40
N LEU A 29 -11.97 -1.96 2.10
CA LEU A 29 -11.45 -3.18 1.52
C LEU A 29 -10.02 -3.44 1.98
N LEU A 30 -9.19 -2.42 2.02
CA LEU A 30 -7.82 -2.55 2.50
C LEU A 30 -7.81 -2.94 3.98
N ARG A 31 -8.68 -2.33 4.76
CA ARG A 31 -8.78 -2.64 6.19
C ARG A 31 -9.22 -4.09 6.40
N TRP A 32 -10.17 -4.53 5.60
CA TRP A 32 -10.64 -5.91 5.62
C TRP A 32 -9.52 -6.89 5.26
N ALA A 33 -8.61 -6.47 4.38
CA ALA A 33 -7.49 -7.30 3.98
C ALA A 33 -6.33 -7.31 5.01
N GLY A 34 -6.43 -6.52 6.07
CA GLY A 34 -5.44 -6.50 7.13
C GLY A 34 -4.58 -5.25 7.18
N VAL A 35 -4.86 -4.26 6.36
CA VAL A 35 -4.13 -3.00 6.37
C VAL A 35 -4.71 -2.10 7.45
N LYS A 36 -3.85 -1.46 8.23
CA LYS A 36 -4.29 -0.45 9.19
C LYS A 36 -4.35 0.87 8.45
N ILE A 37 -5.54 1.43 8.32
CA ILE A 37 -5.72 2.64 7.52
C ILE A 37 -6.60 3.63 8.28
N GLY A 38 -6.22 4.88 8.26
CA GLY A 38 -6.90 5.93 8.98
C GLY A 38 -8.10 6.51 8.25
N GLN A 39 -8.47 7.72 8.62
CA GLN A 39 -9.63 8.41 8.07
C GLN A 39 -9.22 9.34 6.93
N ASN A 40 -10.15 9.61 6.04
CA ASN A 40 -9.97 10.59 4.97
C ASN A 40 -8.78 10.32 4.06
N VAL A 41 -8.49 9.05 3.82
CA VAL A 41 -7.41 8.66 2.93
C VAL A 41 -7.92 8.72 1.49
N GLU A 42 -7.12 9.31 0.59
CA GLU A 42 -7.42 9.35 -0.83
C GLU A 42 -6.69 8.23 -1.52
N ILE A 43 -7.41 7.40 -2.23
CA ILE A 43 -6.85 6.23 -2.89
C ILE A 43 -7.20 6.29 -4.36
N PHE A 44 -6.18 6.47 -5.18
CA PHE A 44 -6.39 6.62 -6.62
C PHE A 44 -6.33 5.27 -7.33
N GLN A 45 -6.84 5.25 -8.52
CA GLN A 45 -6.96 4.02 -9.30
C GLN A 45 -5.60 3.35 -9.48
N GLY A 46 -5.58 2.05 -9.32
CA GLY A 46 -4.35 1.28 -9.54
C GLY A 46 -3.40 1.21 -8.37
N PHE A 47 -3.71 1.88 -7.26
CA PHE A 47 -2.91 1.72 -6.05
C PHE A 47 -2.98 0.26 -5.60
N LYS A 48 -1.83 -0.32 -5.28
CA LYS A 48 -1.76 -1.73 -4.90
C LYS A 48 -0.85 -1.95 -3.72
N ILE A 49 -1.17 -2.99 -2.96
CA ILE A 49 -0.30 -3.47 -1.90
C ILE A 49 -0.03 -4.93 -2.21
N GLN A 50 1.22 -5.34 -2.23
CA GLN A 50 1.61 -6.72 -2.46
C GLN A 50 2.42 -7.23 -1.29
N GLY A 51 2.25 -8.52 -0.98
CA GLY A 51 2.98 -9.15 0.11
C GLY A 51 2.11 -9.33 1.34
N VAL A 52 2.69 -9.92 2.37
CA VAL A 52 1.97 -10.31 3.57
C VAL A 52 2.52 -9.69 4.85
N GLY A 53 3.34 -8.66 4.73
CA GLY A 53 3.87 -7.96 5.89
C GLY A 53 2.82 -7.05 6.52
N GLU A 54 3.26 -6.00 7.17
CA GLU A 54 2.36 -5.04 7.82
C GLU A 54 2.41 -3.70 7.11
N VAL A 55 1.25 -3.09 6.95
CA VAL A 55 1.13 -1.75 6.37
C VAL A 55 0.22 -0.92 7.27
N GLU A 56 0.68 0.27 7.61
CA GLU A 56 -0.10 1.24 8.36
C GLU A 56 -0.13 2.54 7.57
N ILE A 57 -1.31 3.09 7.38
CA ILE A 57 -1.51 4.32 6.62
C ILE A 57 -2.26 5.28 7.51
N GLY A 58 -1.71 6.47 7.70
CA GLY A 58 -2.26 7.46 8.59
C GLY A 58 -3.46 8.21 8.02
N ASN A 59 -3.96 9.16 8.80
CA ASN A 59 -5.12 9.95 8.40
C ASN A 59 -4.75 10.92 7.30
N SER A 60 -5.67 11.14 6.39
CA SER A 60 -5.51 12.12 5.31
C SER A 60 -4.30 11.87 4.41
N ALA A 61 -3.88 10.62 4.31
CA ALA A 61 -2.81 10.26 3.40
C ALA A 61 -3.33 10.25 1.97
N PHE A 62 -2.42 10.42 1.02
CA PHE A 62 -2.74 10.43 -0.40
C PHE A 62 -1.98 9.28 -1.05
N LEU A 63 -2.71 8.39 -1.71
CA LEU A 63 -2.12 7.23 -2.37
C LEU A 63 -2.36 7.35 -3.87
N GLY A 64 -1.31 7.68 -4.60
CA GLY A 64 -1.41 8.05 -6.00
C GLY A 64 -1.71 6.91 -6.96
N HIS A 65 -1.96 7.26 -8.21
CA HIS A 65 -2.25 6.31 -9.28
C HIS A 65 -1.11 5.32 -9.45
N ASP A 66 -1.45 4.06 -9.48
CA ASP A 66 -0.49 2.98 -9.78
C ASP A 66 0.71 2.96 -8.85
N ALA A 67 0.59 3.55 -7.68
CA ALA A 67 1.62 3.43 -6.65
C ALA A 67 1.56 2.02 -6.07
N LEU A 68 2.70 1.48 -5.69
CA LEU A 68 2.80 0.11 -5.23
C LEU A 68 3.57 0.05 -3.93
N LEU A 69 3.00 -0.59 -2.93
CA LEU A 69 3.68 -0.89 -1.69
C LEU A 69 3.94 -2.40 -1.67
N MET A 70 5.21 -2.79 -1.63
CA MET A 70 5.59 -4.20 -1.56
C MET A 70 6.15 -4.46 -0.17
N VAL A 71 5.46 -5.27 0.60
CA VAL A 71 5.83 -5.51 1.98
C VAL A 71 5.99 -7.01 2.21
N ASN A 72 7.23 -7.44 2.38
CA ASN A 72 7.52 -8.86 2.55
C ASN A 72 7.11 -9.32 3.94
N GLU A 73 7.00 -10.61 4.10
CA GLU A 73 6.73 -11.21 5.39
C GLU A 73 7.77 -10.73 6.40
N GLY A 74 7.30 -10.27 7.55
CA GLY A 74 8.18 -9.71 8.57
C GLY A 74 8.53 -8.24 8.36
N GLY A 75 8.19 -7.68 7.19
CA GLY A 75 8.43 -6.27 6.91
C GLY A 75 7.28 -5.39 7.35
N LYS A 76 7.52 -4.09 7.37
CA LYS A 76 6.50 -3.12 7.75
C LYS A 76 6.70 -1.82 7.00
N ILE A 77 5.61 -1.27 6.50
CA ILE A 77 5.58 0.05 5.88
C ILE A 77 4.65 0.91 6.70
N VAL A 78 5.12 2.09 7.09
CA VAL A 78 4.29 3.05 7.80
C VAL A 78 4.25 4.35 7.01
N ILE A 79 3.05 4.78 6.66
CA ILE A 79 2.82 6.05 5.99
C ILE A 79 2.11 6.93 7.01
N GLY A 80 2.74 8.04 7.38
CA GLY A 80 2.23 8.92 8.42
C GLY A 80 1.01 9.72 7.99
N ASP A 81 0.48 10.48 8.92
CA ASP A 81 -0.65 11.36 8.64
C ASP A 81 -0.25 12.43 7.63
N ASN A 82 -1.13 12.73 6.72
CA ASN A 82 -0.93 13.78 5.71
C ASN A 82 0.25 13.53 4.76
N VAL A 83 0.76 12.30 4.70
CA VAL A 83 1.83 11.96 3.78
C VAL A 83 1.25 11.55 2.45
N GLY A 84 1.86 12.01 1.36
CA GLY A 84 1.43 11.64 0.03
C GLY A 84 2.42 10.71 -0.66
N ILE A 85 1.90 9.70 -1.31
CA ILE A 85 2.67 8.82 -2.18
C ILE A 85 2.29 9.18 -3.60
N SER A 86 3.25 9.68 -4.36
CA SER A 86 2.98 10.13 -5.72
C SER A 86 2.66 8.97 -6.66
N SER A 87 2.13 9.30 -7.82
CA SER A 87 1.79 8.30 -8.82
C SER A 87 3.01 7.48 -9.20
N ARG A 88 2.81 6.17 -9.30
CA ARG A 88 3.82 5.21 -9.76
C ARG A 88 5.04 5.07 -8.86
N VAL A 89 4.98 5.58 -7.65
CA VAL A 89 6.05 5.37 -6.68
C VAL A 89 5.98 3.93 -6.20
N ILE A 90 7.12 3.28 -6.07
CA ILE A 90 7.20 1.93 -5.55
C ILE A 90 7.98 1.99 -4.25
N VAL A 91 7.36 1.49 -3.18
CA VAL A 91 7.99 1.39 -1.87
C VAL A 91 8.15 -0.09 -1.57
N VAL A 92 9.37 -0.52 -1.28
CA VAL A 92 9.66 -1.93 -1.06
C VAL A 92 10.37 -2.11 0.27
N THR A 93 9.97 -3.14 1.02
CA THR A 93 10.70 -3.48 2.23
C THR A 93 11.48 -4.75 2.02
N GLY A 94 12.38 -4.94 2.89
CA GLY A 94 12.79 -6.28 3.00
C GLY A 94 13.70 -6.85 2.11
N PHE A 95 14.73 -6.38 1.79
CA PHE A 95 15.60 -7.07 1.17
C PHE A 95 16.61 -7.40 1.88
N HIS A 96 16.98 -8.18 2.25
CA HIS A 96 17.90 -8.56 2.97
C HIS A 96 18.99 -8.86 2.29
N GLU A 97 19.55 -8.81 1.90
CA GLU A 97 20.57 -9.20 1.41
C GLU A 97 21.18 -8.58 0.70
N PHE A 98 21.55 -8.02 0.65
CA PHE A 98 22.10 -7.45 0.14
C PHE A 98 23.23 -7.22 0.47
N THR A 99 23.86 -7.11 0.13
CA THR A 99 24.75 -7.03 0.12
C THR A 99 25.44 -6.21 0.43
N PRO A 100 25.99 -6.15 0.91
CA PRO A 100 26.63 -5.40 1.43
C PRO A 100 27.45 -4.65 0.78
N LYS A 101 27.93 -4.60 0.24
CA LYS A 101 28.63 -3.98 -0.36
C LYS A 101 27.99 -3.15 -0.90
N GLY A 102 27.19 -3.03 -0.61
CA GLY A 102 26.47 -2.29 -0.97
C GLY A 102 25.87 -2.10 -2.02
N GLN A 103 25.70 -2.30 -2.56
CA GLN A 103 25.08 -2.16 -3.50
C GLN A 103 23.89 -2.21 -3.54
N ARG A 104 23.30 -1.83 -3.79
CA ARG A 104 22.22 -1.86 -3.90
C ARG A 104 21.45 -1.65 -4.60
N ILE A 105 20.91 -1.51 -4.83
CA ILE A 105 20.20 -1.41 -5.38
C ILE A 105 19.24 -1.03 -5.62
N LEU A 106 18.77 -0.63 -5.93
CA LEU A 106 17.79 -0.27 -6.09
C LEU A 106 17.38 -0.06 -6.52
#